data_9f6ebd8befd267d693b1d3e42c24a2fc
#
_entry.id   9f6ebd8befd267d693b1d3e42c24a2fc
#
_cell.length_a   1.000
_cell.length_b   1.000
_cell.length_c   1.000
_cell.angle_alpha   90.00
_cell.angle_beta   90.00
_cell.angle_gamma   90.00
#
_symmetry.space_group_name_H-M   'P 1'
#
loop_
_entity.id
_entity.type
_entity.pdbx_description
1 polymer ?
#
loop_
_entity_poly.entity_id
_entity_poly.type
_entity_poly.pdbx_seq_one_letter_code
_entity_poly.pdbx_strand_id
1 'polypeptide(L)'
;MRLYNTLSGQVEEFQPRDGRVGLYVCGITPYDTTHIGHAFTYVVFDVLVRYLRYQGYQVRYVQNVTDIDDDILRRAAQVGIPWDELARMETARYVQDMAELNVLPPDVFPWATQEIATMIEIIQALLERGYAYESGGSVYYAVRADPEYGKLSKLDYAEMLRTANERGNYPDDPNKRDPLDFVLWQAARPGEPTWESPWGPGRPGWHIECSAMSMRYLGPTVDIHGGGADLIFPHHESEIAQSEHYTGVKPFVRIWMHTGMVRLGNEKMSKSLGNLVMVHDVLKRYSADALRLYLLSFPYRSSWAYTEEGVAQAEALAQQLREAAQSNGYSDGPALDPGPWRERFLAAMDNDLNTPEAITTLRDLANAIREAQAQGDNIQRAQAALRELVGVLGLT
;
A
#
# COMPACT_ATOMS: atom_id res chain seq x y z
N MET A 1 14.35 12.28 7.28
CA MET A 1 14.04 10.89 6.89
C MET A 1 14.52 10.63 5.48
N ARG A 2 15.02 9.42 5.19
CA ARG A 2 15.42 8.98 3.84
C ARG A 2 14.53 7.83 3.42
N LEU A 3 14.09 7.80 2.16
CA LEU A 3 13.23 6.75 1.60
C LEU A 3 13.76 6.31 0.24
N TYR A 4 13.67 5.03 -0.04
CA TYR A 4 13.97 4.53 -1.38
C TYR A 4 12.87 4.94 -2.36
N ASN A 5 13.29 5.57 -3.44
CA ASN A 5 12.39 5.97 -4.52
C ASN A 5 12.52 5.02 -5.70
N THR A 6 11.47 4.28 -6.01
CA THR A 6 11.47 3.33 -7.14
C THR A 6 11.76 4.01 -8.47
N LEU A 7 11.33 5.27 -8.65
CA LEU A 7 11.54 6.01 -9.88
C LEU A 7 13.02 6.25 -10.16
N SER A 8 13.78 6.71 -9.17
CA SER A 8 15.22 6.95 -9.32
C SER A 8 16.08 5.71 -9.08
N GLY A 9 15.55 4.72 -8.35
CA GLY A 9 16.30 3.56 -7.88
C GLY A 9 17.29 3.88 -6.76
N GLN A 10 17.11 5.01 -6.06
CA GLN A 10 18.01 5.51 -5.02
C GLN A 10 17.27 5.78 -3.71
N VAL A 11 18.01 5.76 -2.60
CA VAL A 11 17.52 6.27 -1.31
C VAL A 11 17.72 7.77 -1.28
N GLU A 12 16.61 8.51 -1.21
CA GLU A 12 16.57 9.96 -1.29
C GLU A 12 16.16 10.58 0.05
N GLU A 13 16.62 11.80 0.29
CA GLU A 13 16.13 12.59 1.41
C GLU A 13 14.71 13.06 1.15
N PHE A 14 13.79 12.68 2.03
CA PHE A 14 12.41 13.13 1.99
C PHE A 14 12.18 14.24 3.01
N GLN A 15 11.77 15.41 2.52
CA GLN A 15 11.38 16.55 3.33
C GLN A 15 9.95 16.96 2.96
N PRO A 16 9.02 16.94 3.94
CA PRO A 16 7.67 17.44 3.74
C PRO A 16 7.64 18.93 3.37
N ARG A 17 6.72 19.30 2.50
CA ARG A 17 6.49 20.70 2.15
C ARG A 17 5.57 21.35 3.20
N ASP A 18 6.01 22.44 3.80
CA ASP A 18 5.21 23.18 4.81
C ASP A 18 4.68 22.31 5.95
N GLY A 19 5.44 21.26 6.33
CA GLY A 19 5.05 20.34 7.38
C GLY A 19 3.89 19.39 7.03
N ARG A 20 3.47 19.33 5.75
CA ARG A 20 2.38 18.49 5.25
C ARG A 20 2.90 17.39 4.35
N VAL A 21 2.24 16.23 4.40
CA VAL A 21 2.54 15.07 3.55
C VAL A 21 1.24 14.56 2.94
N GLY A 22 1.16 14.55 1.63
CA GLY A 22 0.14 13.83 0.88
C GLY A 22 0.61 12.40 0.57
N LEU A 23 -0.04 11.42 1.17
CA LEU A 23 0.24 9.99 0.94
C LEU A 23 -0.94 9.34 0.25
N TYR A 24 -0.70 8.74 -0.92
CA TYR A 24 -1.66 7.87 -1.60
C TYR A 24 -1.15 6.43 -1.61
N VAL A 25 -1.98 5.49 -1.22
CA VAL A 25 -1.67 4.06 -1.33
C VAL A 25 -2.78 3.40 -2.12
N CYS A 26 -2.42 2.71 -3.21
CA CYS A 26 -3.38 1.92 -3.96
C CYS A 26 -4.09 0.94 -3.03
N GLY A 27 -5.42 0.98 -3.07
CA GLY A 27 -6.26 0.22 -2.18
C GLY A 27 -6.57 -1.17 -2.70
N ILE A 28 -7.70 -1.68 -2.29
CA ILE A 28 -8.15 -3.04 -2.61
C ILE A 28 -9.08 -3.07 -3.81
N THR A 29 -9.04 -4.20 -4.53
CA THR A 29 -10.13 -4.68 -5.38
C THR A 29 -10.89 -5.74 -4.57
N PRO A 30 -12.09 -5.41 -4.05
CA PRO A 30 -12.74 -6.20 -3.01
C PRO A 30 -13.52 -7.38 -3.61
N TYR A 31 -12.87 -8.52 -3.82
CA TYR A 31 -13.51 -9.74 -4.30
C TYR A 31 -13.06 -11.03 -3.58
N ASP A 32 -11.91 -11.05 -2.91
CA ASP A 32 -11.39 -12.11 -2.03
C ASP A 32 -10.33 -11.48 -1.11
N THR A 33 -10.76 -10.84 -0.05
CA THR A 33 -9.92 -10.09 0.89
C THR A 33 -9.80 -10.86 2.21
N THR A 34 -8.89 -10.68 3.05
CA THR A 34 -7.65 -9.95 3.13
C THR A 34 -6.55 -10.96 3.39
N HIS A 35 -5.57 -11.09 2.54
CA HIS A 35 -4.46 -12.02 2.77
C HIS A 35 -3.22 -11.31 3.34
N ILE A 36 -2.24 -12.07 3.80
CA ILE A 36 -1.01 -11.57 4.43
C ILE A 36 -0.23 -10.59 3.54
N GLY A 37 -0.29 -10.74 2.21
CA GLY A 37 0.32 -9.79 1.28
C GLY A 37 -0.30 -8.39 1.37
N HIS A 38 -1.64 -8.30 1.46
CA HIS A 38 -2.33 -7.04 1.73
C HIS A 38 -1.95 -6.47 3.11
N ALA A 39 -1.98 -7.32 4.14
CA ALA A 39 -1.60 -6.91 5.49
C ALA A 39 -0.18 -6.35 5.54
N PHE A 40 0.78 -6.98 4.84
CA PHE A 40 2.16 -6.50 4.79
C PHE A 40 2.22 -5.08 4.22
N THR A 41 1.60 -4.85 3.07
CA THR A 41 1.58 -3.53 2.44
C THR A 41 0.95 -2.48 3.37
N TYR A 42 -0.25 -2.73 3.89
CA TYR A 42 -0.94 -1.71 4.67
C TYR A 42 -0.36 -1.50 6.07
N VAL A 43 0.24 -2.51 6.70
CA VAL A 43 0.97 -2.35 7.96
C VAL A 43 2.24 -1.52 7.75
N VAL A 44 2.98 -1.70 6.65
CA VAL A 44 4.15 -0.88 6.33
C VAL A 44 3.77 0.60 6.16
N PHE A 45 2.71 0.88 5.39
CA PHE A 45 2.24 2.26 5.20
C PHE A 45 1.61 2.85 6.47
N ASP A 46 0.94 2.05 7.29
CA ASP A 46 0.47 2.47 8.62
C ASP A 46 1.62 2.93 9.51
N VAL A 47 2.72 2.17 9.54
CA VAL A 47 3.92 2.56 10.29
C VAL A 47 4.55 3.83 9.74
N LEU A 48 4.57 4.01 8.42
CA LEU A 48 5.04 5.25 7.80
C LEU A 48 4.17 6.44 8.22
N VAL A 49 2.84 6.31 8.20
CA VAL A 49 1.90 7.35 8.65
C VAL A 49 2.12 7.69 10.12
N ARG A 50 2.21 6.66 10.98
CA ARG A 50 2.46 6.85 12.42
C ARG A 50 3.79 7.54 12.68
N TYR A 51 4.84 7.13 11.99
CA TYR A 51 6.17 7.71 12.17
C TYR A 51 6.23 9.17 11.70
N LEU A 52 5.65 9.48 10.53
CA LEU A 52 5.58 10.87 10.07
C LEU A 52 4.77 11.76 11.02
N ARG A 53 3.65 11.26 11.55
CA ARG A 53 2.87 11.97 12.58
C ARG A 53 3.63 12.12 13.89
N TYR A 54 4.39 11.10 14.30
CA TYR A 54 5.28 11.15 15.46
C TYR A 54 6.37 12.24 15.31
N GLN A 55 6.87 12.43 14.10
CA GLN A 55 7.81 13.53 13.77
C GLN A 55 7.13 14.91 13.70
N GLY A 56 5.83 15.00 13.92
CA GLY A 56 5.07 16.27 13.95
C GLY A 56 4.50 16.69 12.60
N TYR A 57 4.58 15.87 11.56
CA TYR A 57 4.01 16.20 10.24
C TYR A 57 2.50 15.95 10.18
N GLN A 58 1.81 16.80 9.40
CA GLN A 58 0.39 16.61 9.07
C GLN A 58 0.28 15.69 7.86
N VAL A 59 -0.07 14.43 8.08
CA VAL A 59 -0.24 13.45 7.00
C VAL A 59 -1.70 13.38 6.59
N ARG A 60 -1.96 13.60 5.29
CA ARG A 60 -3.23 13.30 4.63
C ARG A 60 -3.09 11.98 3.89
N TYR A 61 -3.62 10.92 4.49
CA TYR A 61 -3.55 9.57 3.94
C TYR A 61 -4.82 9.26 3.15
N VAL A 62 -4.65 8.93 1.87
CA VAL A 62 -5.71 8.52 0.94
C VAL A 62 -5.45 7.09 0.49
N GLN A 63 -6.47 6.25 0.60
CA GLN A 63 -6.48 4.89 0.07
C GLN A 63 -7.81 4.66 -0.63
N ASN A 64 -7.81 4.08 -1.83
CA ASN A 64 -9.05 3.87 -2.59
C ASN A 64 -9.64 2.47 -2.42
N VAL A 65 -10.88 2.33 -2.91
CA VAL A 65 -11.53 1.06 -3.20
C VAL A 65 -11.82 1.00 -4.70
N THR A 66 -11.24 0.03 -5.39
CA THR A 66 -11.59 -0.32 -6.77
C THR A 66 -12.81 -1.22 -6.73
N ASP A 67 -13.99 -0.62 -6.62
CA ASP A 67 -15.27 -1.33 -6.44
C ASP A 67 -15.91 -1.79 -7.75
N ILE A 68 -15.27 -1.53 -8.88
CA ILE A 68 -15.65 -2.04 -10.21
C ILE A 68 -14.42 -2.51 -10.97
N ASP A 69 -14.39 -3.79 -11.33
CA ASP A 69 -13.28 -4.43 -12.03
C ASP A 69 -13.76 -5.76 -12.63
N ASP A 70 -13.05 -6.28 -13.65
CA ASP A 70 -13.37 -7.58 -14.28
C ASP A 70 -13.36 -8.74 -13.27
N ASP A 71 -12.47 -8.71 -12.27
CA ASP A 71 -12.38 -9.76 -11.25
C ASP A 71 -13.59 -9.73 -10.31
N ILE A 72 -14.07 -8.55 -9.93
CA ILE A 72 -15.29 -8.40 -9.12
C ILE A 72 -16.49 -8.94 -9.88
N LEU A 73 -16.64 -8.56 -11.16
CA LEU A 73 -17.76 -9.03 -12.00
C LEU A 73 -17.74 -10.55 -12.16
N ARG A 74 -16.56 -11.11 -12.42
CA ARG A 74 -16.37 -12.57 -12.55
C ARG A 74 -16.71 -13.29 -11.25
N ARG A 75 -16.20 -12.78 -10.12
CA ARG A 75 -16.43 -13.38 -8.80
C ARG A 75 -17.89 -13.29 -8.39
N ALA A 76 -18.53 -12.15 -8.59
CA ALA A 76 -19.95 -11.95 -8.32
C ALA A 76 -20.82 -12.96 -9.08
N ALA A 77 -20.53 -13.16 -10.37
CA ALA A 77 -21.21 -14.17 -11.18
C ALA A 77 -20.99 -15.60 -10.66
N GLN A 78 -19.78 -15.95 -10.20
CA GLN A 78 -19.47 -17.27 -9.63
C GLN A 78 -20.23 -17.54 -8.34
N VAL A 79 -20.37 -16.55 -7.46
CA VAL A 79 -21.03 -16.71 -6.16
C VAL A 79 -22.53 -16.39 -6.20
N GLY A 80 -23.04 -15.87 -7.33
CA GLY A 80 -24.45 -15.61 -7.57
C GLY A 80 -25.02 -14.42 -6.79
N ILE A 81 -24.21 -13.39 -6.50
CA ILE A 81 -24.65 -12.14 -5.85
C ILE A 81 -24.35 -10.94 -6.73
N PRO A 82 -25.05 -9.79 -6.55
CA PRO A 82 -24.72 -8.55 -7.24
C PRO A 82 -23.28 -8.11 -7.00
N TRP A 83 -22.63 -7.57 -8.03
CA TRP A 83 -21.23 -7.14 -7.96
C TRP A 83 -21.00 -6.06 -6.89
N ASP A 84 -21.91 -5.12 -6.75
CA ASP A 84 -21.85 -4.03 -5.77
C ASP A 84 -22.10 -4.52 -4.34
N GLU A 85 -22.89 -5.57 -4.16
CA GLU A 85 -23.05 -6.25 -2.87
C GLU A 85 -21.77 -6.99 -2.48
N LEU A 86 -21.15 -7.72 -3.41
CA LEU A 86 -19.84 -8.36 -3.20
C LEU A 86 -18.80 -7.34 -2.80
N ALA A 87 -18.69 -6.23 -3.54
CA ALA A 87 -17.71 -5.18 -3.25
C ALA A 87 -17.92 -4.58 -1.86
N ARG A 88 -19.16 -4.31 -1.45
CA ARG A 88 -19.47 -3.81 -0.09
C ARG A 88 -19.11 -4.82 1.00
N MET A 89 -19.46 -6.09 0.82
CA MET A 89 -19.18 -7.15 1.80
C MET A 89 -17.69 -7.34 2.00
N GLU A 90 -16.93 -7.46 0.91
CA GLU A 90 -15.48 -7.67 0.97
C GLU A 90 -14.74 -6.43 1.48
N THR A 91 -15.20 -5.23 1.15
CA THR A 91 -14.64 -4.00 1.73
C THR A 91 -14.89 -3.93 3.24
N ALA A 92 -16.08 -4.29 3.72
CA ALA A 92 -16.36 -4.32 5.14
C ALA A 92 -15.47 -5.32 5.89
N ARG A 93 -15.24 -6.51 5.30
CA ARG A 93 -14.31 -7.51 5.84
C ARG A 93 -12.87 -6.98 5.90
N TYR A 94 -12.41 -6.35 4.82
CA TYR A 94 -11.11 -5.72 4.79
C TYR A 94 -10.94 -4.66 5.90
N VAL A 95 -11.92 -3.78 6.06
CA VAL A 95 -11.89 -2.74 7.11
C VAL A 95 -11.82 -3.36 8.50
N GLN A 96 -12.57 -4.45 8.73
CA GLN A 96 -12.53 -5.19 10.00
C GLN A 96 -11.14 -5.80 10.23
N ASP A 97 -10.58 -6.52 9.26
CA ASP A 97 -9.25 -7.14 9.36
C ASP A 97 -8.16 -6.10 9.65
N MET A 98 -8.23 -4.93 9.00
CA MET A 98 -7.29 -3.84 9.23
C MET A 98 -7.46 -3.22 10.63
N ALA A 99 -8.69 -3.06 11.11
CA ALA A 99 -8.96 -2.59 12.47
C ALA A 99 -8.45 -3.57 13.53
N GLU A 100 -8.64 -4.87 13.34
CA GLU A 100 -8.12 -5.92 14.22
C GLU A 100 -6.58 -5.93 14.25
N LEU A 101 -5.94 -5.58 13.13
CA LEU A 101 -4.49 -5.38 13.05
C LEU A 101 -4.02 -4.01 13.60
N ASN A 102 -4.90 -3.19 14.16
CA ASN A 102 -4.58 -1.84 14.61
C ASN A 102 -3.97 -0.94 13.50
N VAL A 103 -4.38 -1.16 12.25
CA VAL A 103 -4.03 -0.28 11.13
C VAL A 103 -4.94 0.95 11.18
N LEU A 104 -4.37 2.15 11.10
CA LEU A 104 -5.13 3.40 11.07
C LEU A 104 -5.99 3.46 9.78
N PRO A 105 -7.26 3.86 9.90
CA PRO A 105 -8.06 4.11 8.70
C PRO A 105 -7.45 5.27 7.89
N PRO A 106 -7.61 5.28 6.57
CA PRO A 106 -7.23 6.42 5.76
C PRO A 106 -8.09 7.65 6.11
N ASP A 107 -7.51 8.84 5.95
CA ASP A 107 -8.26 10.10 6.16
C ASP A 107 -9.31 10.30 5.05
N VAL A 108 -9.08 9.72 3.87
CA VAL A 108 -10.03 9.70 2.74
C VAL A 108 -10.02 8.30 2.11
N PHE A 109 -11.20 7.71 1.97
CA PHE A 109 -11.38 6.35 1.44
C PHE A 109 -12.37 6.34 0.26
N PRO A 110 -12.00 6.92 -0.92
CA PRO A 110 -12.88 7.06 -2.06
C PRO A 110 -13.10 5.73 -2.77
N TRP A 111 -14.31 5.58 -3.35
CA TRP A 111 -14.70 4.44 -4.17
C TRP A 111 -14.67 4.84 -5.64
N ALA A 112 -14.12 3.99 -6.50
CA ALA A 112 -13.96 4.29 -7.92
C ALA A 112 -15.28 4.68 -8.61
N THR A 113 -16.38 3.97 -8.30
CA THR A 113 -17.71 4.28 -8.87
C THR A 113 -18.27 5.65 -8.47
N GLN A 114 -17.72 6.28 -7.43
CA GLN A 114 -18.11 7.63 -7.00
C GLN A 114 -17.31 8.73 -7.72
N GLU A 115 -16.28 8.36 -8.48
CA GLU A 115 -15.34 9.28 -9.12
C GLU A 115 -15.40 9.27 -10.66
N ILE A 116 -16.43 8.67 -11.23
CA ILE A 116 -16.63 8.51 -12.69
C ILE A 116 -16.52 9.85 -13.44
N ALA A 117 -17.13 10.92 -12.93
CA ALA A 117 -17.08 12.24 -13.55
C ALA A 117 -15.65 12.78 -13.65
N THR A 118 -14.85 12.61 -12.61
CA THR A 118 -13.42 13.02 -12.60
C THR A 118 -12.60 12.20 -13.61
N MET A 119 -12.88 10.91 -13.73
CA MET A 119 -12.20 10.05 -14.71
C MET A 119 -12.53 10.47 -16.14
N ILE A 120 -13.81 10.75 -16.44
CA ILE A 120 -14.26 11.24 -17.75
C ILE A 120 -13.58 12.55 -18.13
N GLU A 121 -13.45 13.50 -17.17
CA GLU A 121 -12.74 14.76 -17.39
C GLU A 121 -11.28 14.54 -17.80
N ILE A 122 -10.57 13.66 -17.08
CA ILE A 122 -9.17 13.36 -17.39
C ILE A 122 -9.03 12.68 -18.75
N ILE A 123 -9.89 11.72 -19.07
CA ILE A 123 -9.88 11.00 -20.35
C ILE A 123 -10.15 11.98 -21.51
N GLN A 124 -11.11 12.89 -21.35
CA GLN A 124 -11.41 13.91 -22.35
C GLN A 124 -10.18 14.80 -22.62
N ALA A 125 -9.50 15.24 -21.59
CA ALA A 125 -8.29 16.05 -21.74
C ALA A 125 -7.13 15.27 -22.41
N LEU A 126 -7.00 13.96 -22.11
CA LEU A 126 -6.00 13.11 -22.77
C LEU A 126 -6.29 12.93 -24.26
N LEU A 127 -7.56 12.80 -24.65
CA LEU A 127 -8.00 12.77 -26.05
C LEU A 127 -7.67 14.09 -26.77
N GLU A 128 -8.02 15.23 -26.20
CA GLU A 128 -7.77 16.56 -26.75
C GLU A 128 -6.27 16.84 -26.93
N ARG A 129 -5.44 16.28 -26.08
CA ARG A 129 -3.96 16.42 -26.14
C ARG A 129 -3.28 15.39 -27.00
N GLY A 130 -4.01 14.42 -27.57
CA GLY A 130 -3.47 13.40 -28.48
C GLY A 130 -2.79 12.21 -27.79
N TYR A 131 -2.95 12.04 -26.48
CA TYR A 131 -2.44 10.89 -25.74
C TYR A 131 -3.44 9.73 -25.65
N ALA A 132 -4.67 9.93 -26.08
CA ALA A 132 -5.69 8.90 -26.13
C ALA A 132 -6.43 8.91 -27.48
N TYR A 133 -7.17 7.84 -27.76
CA TYR A 133 -7.97 7.72 -28.97
C TYR A 133 -9.19 6.84 -28.72
N GLU A 134 -10.26 7.11 -29.47
CA GLU A 134 -11.48 6.29 -29.48
C GLU A 134 -11.36 5.18 -30.53
N SER A 135 -11.79 3.98 -30.18
CA SER A 135 -11.94 2.85 -31.09
C SER A 135 -12.95 1.85 -30.57
N GLY A 136 -13.90 1.43 -31.43
CA GLY A 136 -14.90 0.43 -31.08
C GLY A 136 -15.80 0.81 -29.87
N GLY A 137 -16.01 2.11 -29.61
CA GLY A 137 -16.78 2.61 -28.46
C GLY A 137 -15.99 2.64 -27.14
N SER A 138 -14.73 2.21 -27.16
CA SER A 138 -13.80 2.30 -26.04
C SER A 138 -12.80 3.45 -26.26
N VAL A 139 -12.16 3.89 -25.18
CA VAL A 139 -11.05 4.86 -25.24
C VAL A 139 -9.79 4.22 -24.71
N TYR A 140 -8.71 4.35 -25.45
CA TYR A 140 -7.40 3.78 -25.13
C TYR A 140 -6.36 4.87 -24.93
N TYR A 141 -5.44 4.67 -24.00
CA TYR A 141 -4.22 5.45 -23.93
C TYR A 141 -3.24 4.96 -24.99
N ALA A 142 -2.66 5.90 -25.74
CA ALA A 142 -1.72 5.63 -26.81
C ALA A 142 -0.28 5.60 -26.24
N VAL A 143 0.21 4.43 -25.84
CA VAL A 143 1.52 4.26 -25.19
C VAL A 143 2.67 4.81 -26.06
N ARG A 144 2.59 4.66 -27.38
CA ARG A 144 3.61 5.19 -28.31
C ARG A 144 3.62 6.72 -28.42
N ALA A 145 2.58 7.40 -27.95
CA ALA A 145 2.57 8.87 -27.89
C ALA A 145 3.36 9.42 -26.68
N ASP A 146 3.70 8.56 -25.71
CA ASP A 146 4.47 8.91 -24.52
C ASP A 146 5.90 8.33 -24.60
N PRO A 147 6.92 9.13 -24.95
CA PRO A 147 8.30 8.66 -25.04
C PRO A 147 8.93 8.30 -23.68
N GLU A 148 8.29 8.73 -22.56
CA GLU A 148 8.75 8.44 -21.21
C GLU A 148 8.06 7.22 -20.58
N TYR A 149 7.12 6.56 -21.31
CA TYR A 149 6.44 5.37 -20.79
C TYR A 149 7.45 4.25 -20.53
N GLY A 150 7.46 3.71 -19.30
CA GLY A 150 8.47 2.76 -18.83
C GLY A 150 9.52 3.38 -17.89
N LYS A 151 9.42 4.68 -17.59
CA LYS A 151 10.42 5.37 -16.74
C LYS A 151 10.41 4.91 -15.29
N LEU A 152 9.29 4.39 -14.76
CA LEU A 152 9.21 3.84 -13.41
C LEU A 152 9.73 2.40 -13.37
N SER A 153 9.22 1.57 -14.24
CA SER A 153 9.49 0.13 -14.26
C SER A 153 10.89 -0.22 -14.77
N LYS A 154 11.47 0.62 -15.62
CA LYS A 154 12.75 0.39 -16.34
C LYS A 154 12.74 -0.84 -17.24
N LEU A 155 11.56 -1.37 -17.58
CA LEU A 155 11.39 -2.51 -18.46
C LEU A 155 11.55 -2.07 -19.93
N ASP A 156 12.13 -2.92 -20.75
CA ASP A 156 12.07 -2.73 -22.19
C ASP A 156 10.65 -3.06 -22.73
N TYR A 157 10.41 -2.75 -24.01
CA TYR A 157 9.08 -2.93 -24.61
C TYR A 157 8.60 -4.40 -24.57
N ALA A 158 9.48 -5.35 -24.84
CA ALA A 158 9.12 -6.77 -24.86
C ALA A 158 8.79 -7.28 -23.43
N GLU A 159 9.53 -6.81 -22.45
CA GLU A 159 9.27 -7.09 -21.03
C GLU A 159 7.97 -6.44 -20.56
N MET A 160 7.72 -5.19 -20.95
CA MET A 160 6.46 -4.49 -20.66
C MET A 160 5.27 -5.26 -21.22
N LEU A 161 5.34 -5.69 -22.51
CA LEU A 161 4.25 -6.42 -23.15
C LEU A 161 4.00 -7.77 -22.46
N ARG A 162 5.06 -8.52 -22.16
CA ARG A 162 4.94 -9.79 -21.43
C ARG A 162 4.27 -9.59 -20.05
N THR A 163 4.76 -8.62 -19.29
CA THR A 163 4.23 -8.34 -17.95
C THR A 163 2.80 -7.84 -17.98
N ALA A 164 2.46 -6.97 -18.94
CA ALA A 164 1.07 -6.52 -19.14
C ALA A 164 0.13 -7.68 -19.46
N ASN A 165 0.55 -8.62 -20.34
CA ASN A 165 -0.25 -9.78 -20.72
C ASN A 165 -0.51 -10.73 -19.53
N GLU A 166 0.44 -10.87 -18.62
CA GLU A 166 0.27 -11.63 -17.38
C GLU A 166 -0.70 -10.95 -16.40
N ARG A 167 -1.03 -9.67 -16.63
CA ARG A 167 -1.85 -8.82 -15.74
C ARG A 167 -3.11 -8.28 -16.40
N GLY A 168 -3.69 -9.04 -17.31
CA GLY A 168 -5.00 -8.77 -17.90
C GLY A 168 -4.99 -7.88 -19.14
N ASN A 169 -3.83 -7.64 -19.76
CA ASN A 169 -3.77 -6.98 -21.06
C ASN A 169 -4.28 -7.92 -22.16
N TYR A 170 -4.99 -7.36 -23.15
CA TYR A 170 -5.44 -8.05 -24.35
C TYR A 170 -4.67 -7.52 -25.57
N PRO A 171 -3.51 -8.11 -25.88
CA PRO A 171 -2.63 -7.60 -26.95
C PRO A 171 -3.23 -7.71 -28.33
N ASP A 172 -4.15 -8.68 -28.55
CA ASP A 172 -4.80 -8.98 -29.83
C ASP A 172 -6.13 -8.24 -30.01
N ASP A 173 -6.45 -7.27 -29.15
CA ASP A 173 -7.66 -6.44 -29.29
C ASP A 173 -7.56 -5.64 -30.60
N PRO A 174 -8.48 -5.88 -31.57
CA PRO A 174 -8.45 -5.21 -32.89
C PRO A 174 -8.65 -3.70 -32.82
N ASN A 175 -9.14 -3.19 -31.69
CA ASN A 175 -9.32 -1.78 -31.47
C ASN A 175 -8.05 -1.05 -31.03
N LYS A 176 -7.00 -1.77 -30.58
CA LYS A 176 -5.73 -1.19 -30.19
C LYS A 176 -4.85 -0.85 -31.40
N ARG A 177 -4.15 0.29 -31.31
CA ARG A 177 -3.13 0.70 -32.28
C ARG A 177 -1.77 0.06 -31.98
N ASP A 178 -1.50 -0.17 -30.69
CA ASP A 178 -0.32 -0.87 -30.19
C ASP A 178 -0.74 -1.91 -29.14
N PRO A 179 -0.18 -3.12 -29.11
CA PRO A 179 -0.53 -4.16 -28.14
C PRO A 179 -0.43 -3.73 -26.67
N LEU A 180 0.42 -2.74 -26.35
CA LEU A 180 0.58 -2.18 -25.01
C LEU A 180 -0.43 -1.07 -24.67
N ASP A 181 -1.19 -0.54 -25.63
CA ASP A 181 -2.20 0.46 -25.34
C ASP A 181 -3.20 -0.09 -24.32
N PHE A 182 -3.58 0.72 -23.35
CA PHE A 182 -4.43 0.29 -22.27
C PHE A 182 -5.75 1.05 -22.24
N VAL A 183 -6.77 0.39 -21.72
CA VAL A 183 -8.13 0.94 -21.66
C VAL A 183 -8.22 2.06 -20.63
N LEU A 184 -8.73 3.22 -21.04
CA LEU A 184 -9.16 4.32 -20.19
C LEU A 184 -10.66 4.26 -19.93
N TRP A 185 -11.44 3.93 -20.98
CA TRP A 185 -12.90 3.71 -20.92
C TRP A 185 -13.26 2.48 -21.72
N GLN A 186 -13.89 1.50 -21.07
CA GLN A 186 -14.35 0.27 -21.69
C GLN A 186 -15.77 0.46 -22.18
N ALA A 187 -16.03 0.23 -23.46
CA ALA A 187 -17.39 0.20 -24.01
C ALA A 187 -18.28 -0.82 -23.27
N ALA A 188 -19.57 -0.50 -23.17
CA ALA A 188 -20.56 -1.35 -22.52
C ALA A 188 -20.55 -2.79 -23.07
N ARG A 189 -20.61 -3.76 -22.16
CA ARG A 189 -20.78 -5.18 -22.48
C ARG A 189 -22.10 -5.68 -21.91
N PRO A 190 -22.78 -6.65 -22.56
CA PRO A 190 -24.01 -7.21 -22.05
C PRO A 190 -23.89 -7.75 -20.63
N GLY A 191 -24.75 -7.29 -19.72
CA GLY A 191 -24.80 -7.75 -18.33
C GLY A 191 -23.81 -7.09 -17.39
N GLU A 192 -22.93 -6.19 -17.86
CA GLU A 192 -22.05 -5.40 -17.02
C GLU A 192 -22.68 -4.05 -16.62
N PRO A 193 -22.32 -3.50 -15.44
CA PRO A 193 -22.73 -2.15 -15.07
C PRO A 193 -22.09 -1.11 -16.00
N THR A 194 -22.83 -0.04 -16.29
CA THR A 194 -22.38 1.02 -17.19
C THR A 194 -22.73 2.39 -16.66
N TRP A 195 -21.92 3.37 -17.05
CA TRP A 195 -22.13 4.79 -16.83
C TRP A 195 -22.14 5.51 -18.16
N GLU A 196 -22.88 6.61 -18.25
CA GLU A 196 -22.90 7.45 -19.43
C GLU A 196 -21.58 8.20 -19.58
N SER A 197 -21.10 8.32 -20.82
CA SER A 197 -19.91 9.10 -21.16
C SER A 197 -20.08 9.76 -22.54
N PRO A 198 -19.20 10.74 -22.91
CA PRO A 198 -19.20 11.31 -24.26
C PRO A 198 -18.96 10.29 -25.37
N TRP A 199 -18.38 9.13 -25.06
CA TRP A 199 -18.04 8.05 -26.01
C TRP A 199 -19.09 6.93 -26.02
N GLY A 200 -20.16 7.10 -25.28
CA GLY A 200 -21.23 6.11 -25.09
C GLY A 200 -21.17 5.44 -23.71
N PRO A 201 -22.16 4.57 -23.42
CA PRO A 201 -22.20 3.86 -22.15
C PRO A 201 -21.02 2.90 -22.01
N GLY A 202 -20.47 2.82 -20.78
CA GLY A 202 -19.31 2.00 -20.50
C GLY A 202 -18.86 2.10 -19.04
N ARG A 203 -17.63 1.74 -18.77
CA ARG A 203 -16.99 1.81 -17.45
C ARG A 203 -15.52 2.20 -17.54
N PRO A 204 -14.93 2.76 -16.46
CA PRO A 204 -13.51 3.12 -16.46
C PRO A 204 -12.62 1.88 -16.60
N GLY A 205 -11.44 2.08 -17.18
CA GLY A 205 -10.33 1.17 -17.05
C GLY A 205 -9.70 1.28 -15.66
N TRP A 206 -8.97 0.25 -15.25
CA TRP A 206 -8.39 0.19 -13.91
C TRP A 206 -7.39 1.32 -13.59
N HIS A 207 -6.55 1.70 -14.56
CA HIS A 207 -5.45 2.62 -14.29
C HIS A 207 -5.89 4.08 -14.09
N ILE A 208 -7.00 4.49 -14.72
CA ILE A 208 -7.51 5.86 -14.60
C ILE A 208 -8.09 6.17 -13.22
N GLU A 209 -8.53 5.15 -12.50
CA GLU A 209 -9.17 5.30 -11.20
C GLU A 209 -8.24 5.95 -10.18
N CYS A 210 -7.03 5.38 -9.99
CA CYS A 210 -6.07 5.89 -9.02
C CYS A 210 -5.48 7.24 -9.44
N SER A 211 -5.29 7.49 -10.73
CA SER A 211 -4.92 8.83 -11.23
C SER A 211 -5.98 9.87 -10.85
N ALA A 212 -7.25 9.58 -11.08
CA ALA A 212 -8.35 10.49 -10.76
C ALA A 212 -8.44 10.75 -9.25
N MET A 213 -8.47 9.68 -8.45
CA MET A 213 -8.63 9.78 -7.00
C MET A 213 -7.44 10.44 -6.32
N SER A 214 -6.20 10.08 -6.68
CA SER A 214 -5.01 10.68 -6.07
C SER A 214 -4.93 12.18 -6.36
N MET A 215 -5.13 12.60 -7.60
CA MET A 215 -5.08 14.03 -7.96
C MET A 215 -6.23 14.83 -7.35
N ARG A 216 -7.44 14.25 -7.27
CA ARG A 216 -8.60 14.93 -6.67
C ARG A 216 -8.37 15.27 -5.21
N TYR A 217 -7.78 14.35 -4.44
CA TYR A 217 -7.65 14.50 -2.99
C TYR A 217 -6.30 15.05 -2.53
N LEU A 218 -5.24 14.94 -3.35
CA LEU A 218 -3.88 15.35 -3.00
C LEU A 218 -3.28 16.38 -3.96
N GLY A 219 -3.95 16.68 -5.08
CA GLY A 219 -3.47 17.64 -6.07
C GLY A 219 -2.57 17.02 -7.14
N PRO A 220 -2.01 17.86 -8.04
CA PRO A 220 -1.28 17.41 -9.23
C PRO A 220 0.08 16.77 -8.92
N THR A 221 0.58 16.93 -7.72
CA THR A 221 1.82 16.31 -7.24
C THR A 221 1.59 15.68 -5.87
N VAL A 222 1.74 14.38 -5.79
CA VAL A 222 1.64 13.58 -4.56
C VAL A 222 3.02 13.45 -3.91
N ASP A 223 3.13 13.58 -2.59
CA ASP A 223 4.43 13.48 -1.92
C ASP A 223 4.95 12.03 -1.89
N ILE A 224 4.11 11.08 -1.47
CA ILE A 224 4.45 9.66 -1.46
C ILE A 224 3.29 8.88 -2.07
N HIS A 225 3.57 8.02 -3.04
CA HIS A 225 2.61 7.10 -3.61
C HIS A 225 3.13 5.66 -3.48
N GLY A 226 2.28 4.77 -3.02
CA GLY A 226 2.71 3.41 -2.72
C GLY A 226 1.73 2.31 -3.02
N GLY A 227 2.25 1.08 -2.90
CA GLY A 227 1.53 -0.16 -3.10
C GLY A 227 2.45 -1.37 -3.11
N GLY A 228 1.97 -2.52 -3.55
CA GLY A 228 2.78 -3.70 -3.78
C GLY A 228 3.70 -3.54 -4.99
N ALA A 229 4.83 -4.24 -5.02
CA ALA A 229 5.77 -4.20 -6.15
C ALA A 229 5.16 -4.69 -7.48
N ASP A 230 4.11 -5.47 -7.41
CA ASP A 230 3.35 -5.89 -8.59
C ASP A 230 2.57 -4.75 -9.26
N LEU A 231 2.34 -3.64 -8.58
CA LEU A 231 1.71 -2.44 -9.14
C LEU A 231 2.68 -1.53 -9.90
N ILE A 232 4.00 -1.69 -9.76
CA ILE A 232 4.99 -0.86 -10.46
C ILE A 232 4.66 -0.79 -11.96
N PHE A 233 4.39 -1.96 -12.56
CA PHE A 233 3.98 -2.07 -13.95
C PHE A 233 2.85 -3.11 -14.10
N PRO A 234 1.76 -2.84 -14.85
CA PRO A 234 1.54 -1.63 -15.65
C PRO A 234 0.89 -0.46 -14.89
N HIS A 235 0.35 -0.69 -13.66
CA HIS A 235 -0.59 0.23 -13.01
C HIS A 235 0.03 1.60 -12.70
N HIS A 236 1.07 1.66 -11.87
CA HIS A 236 1.72 2.92 -11.47
C HIS A 236 2.43 3.62 -12.64
N GLU A 237 3.01 2.85 -13.57
CA GLU A 237 3.55 3.41 -14.82
C GLU A 237 2.46 4.13 -15.61
N SER A 238 1.29 3.52 -15.73
CA SER A 238 0.14 4.11 -16.43
C SER A 238 -0.43 5.31 -15.69
N GLU A 239 -0.41 5.30 -14.34
CA GLU A 239 -0.82 6.47 -13.55
C GLU A 239 0.09 7.69 -13.81
N ILE A 240 1.41 7.48 -13.91
CA ILE A 240 2.35 8.55 -14.27
C ILE A 240 1.99 9.13 -15.62
N ALA A 241 1.83 8.28 -16.63
CA ALA A 241 1.52 8.68 -17.99
C ALA A 241 0.22 9.51 -18.06
N GLN A 242 -0.84 9.02 -17.42
CA GLN A 242 -2.13 9.69 -17.36
C GLN A 242 -2.04 11.04 -16.64
N SER A 243 -1.45 11.05 -15.44
CA SER A 243 -1.47 12.22 -14.56
C SER A 243 -0.57 13.34 -15.07
N GLU A 244 0.65 13.04 -15.54
CA GLU A 244 1.58 14.03 -16.06
C GLU A 244 1.09 14.64 -17.37
N HIS A 245 0.47 13.83 -18.27
CA HIS A 245 -0.08 14.35 -19.51
C HIS A 245 -1.42 15.08 -19.33
N TYR A 246 -2.19 14.72 -18.30
CA TYR A 246 -3.39 15.48 -17.94
C TYR A 246 -3.05 16.84 -17.32
N THR A 247 -2.17 16.89 -16.35
CA THR A 247 -1.88 18.12 -15.60
C THR A 247 -0.83 19.00 -16.28
N GLY A 248 0.11 18.40 -17.03
CA GLY A 248 1.32 19.04 -17.50
C GLY A 248 2.36 19.28 -16.37
N VAL A 249 2.12 18.76 -15.16
CA VAL A 249 3.00 18.92 -14.00
C VAL A 249 3.85 17.67 -13.82
N LYS A 250 5.16 17.84 -13.65
CA LYS A 250 6.13 16.78 -13.36
C LYS A 250 6.98 17.15 -12.14
N PRO A 251 7.29 16.20 -11.27
CA PRO A 251 6.79 14.83 -11.26
C PRO A 251 5.35 14.77 -10.71
N PHE A 252 4.57 13.78 -11.17
CA PHE A 252 3.29 13.42 -10.56
C PHE A 252 3.47 12.96 -9.10
N VAL A 253 4.50 12.16 -8.83
CA VAL A 253 4.82 11.67 -7.49
C VAL A 253 6.28 11.93 -7.16
N ARG A 254 6.55 12.44 -5.95
CA ARG A 254 7.92 12.73 -5.50
C ARG A 254 8.66 11.46 -5.09
N ILE A 255 8.02 10.58 -4.30
CA ILE A 255 8.58 9.30 -3.84
C ILE A 255 7.62 8.17 -4.18
N TRP A 256 8.05 7.25 -5.01
CA TRP A 256 7.38 5.99 -5.28
C TRP A 256 7.89 4.91 -4.33
N MET A 257 7.00 4.37 -3.49
CA MET A 257 7.35 3.40 -2.46
C MET A 257 6.60 2.08 -2.67
N HIS A 258 7.35 0.97 -2.81
CA HIS A 258 6.75 -0.33 -3.10
C HIS A 258 7.19 -1.38 -2.08
N THR A 259 6.22 -2.16 -1.59
CA THR A 259 6.48 -3.31 -0.72
C THR A 259 6.78 -4.55 -1.54
N GLY A 260 7.69 -5.39 -1.04
CA GLY A 260 8.01 -6.67 -1.66
C GLY A 260 6.84 -7.65 -1.61
N MET A 261 6.97 -8.76 -2.33
CA MET A 261 5.93 -9.78 -2.44
C MET A 261 6.05 -10.82 -1.32
N VAL A 262 4.92 -11.23 -0.75
CA VAL A 262 4.86 -12.33 0.20
C VAL A 262 4.59 -13.65 -0.55
N ARG A 263 5.35 -14.69 -0.22
CA ARG A 263 5.27 -16.02 -0.81
C ARG A 263 4.82 -17.05 0.23
N LEU A 264 4.32 -18.19 -0.23
CA LEU A 264 4.15 -19.39 0.58
C LEU A 264 5.14 -20.45 0.07
N GLY A 265 6.15 -20.75 0.88
CA GLY A 265 7.29 -21.55 0.42
C GLY A 265 8.02 -20.85 -0.75
N ASN A 266 8.22 -21.58 -1.86
CA ASN A 266 8.85 -21.05 -3.08
C ASN A 266 7.85 -20.46 -4.07
N GLU A 267 6.55 -20.55 -3.79
CA GLU A 267 5.49 -20.12 -4.71
C GLU A 267 4.93 -18.75 -4.31
N LYS A 268 4.56 -17.95 -5.30
CA LYS A 268 3.77 -16.74 -5.07
C LYS A 268 2.43 -17.13 -4.46
N MET A 269 2.02 -16.48 -3.36
CA MET A 269 0.64 -16.58 -2.92
C MET A 269 -0.27 -15.99 -3.99
N SER A 270 -1.20 -16.79 -4.48
CA SER A 270 -2.18 -16.33 -5.47
C SER A 270 -3.52 -17.04 -5.28
N LYS A 271 -4.58 -16.34 -5.66
CA LYS A 271 -5.94 -16.88 -5.60
C LYS A 271 -6.13 -18.07 -6.53
N SER A 272 -5.50 -18.04 -7.71
CA SER A 272 -5.57 -19.13 -8.68
C SER A 272 -4.96 -20.43 -8.17
N LEU A 273 -3.96 -20.36 -7.28
CA LEU A 273 -3.35 -21.53 -6.63
C LEU A 273 -4.07 -21.95 -5.35
N GLY A 274 -5.03 -21.15 -4.85
CA GLY A 274 -5.75 -21.46 -3.60
C GLY A 274 -4.86 -21.52 -2.35
N ASN A 275 -3.67 -20.90 -2.40
CA ASN A 275 -2.65 -20.95 -1.36
C ASN A 275 -2.55 -19.66 -0.54
N LEU A 276 -3.65 -18.89 -0.43
CA LEU A 276 -3.68 -17.66 0.35
C LEU A 276 -3.71 -17.93 1.85
N VAL A 277 -2.87 -17.19 2.59
CA VAL A 277 -2.96 -17.13 4.05
C VAL A 277 -3.78 -15.90 4.42
N MET A 278 -4.96 -16.13 5.02
CA MET A 278 -5.89 -15.05 5.35
C MET A 278 -5.58 -14.43 6.71
N VAL A 279 -5.68 -13.11 6.82
CA VAL A 279 -5.41 -12.36 8.06
C VAL A 279 -6.27 -12.85 9.22
N HIS A 280 -7.59 -12.97 9.02
CA HIS A 280 -8.51 -13.40 10.06
C HIS A 280 -8.23 -14.84 10.57
N ASP A 281 -7.61 -15.72 9.74
CA ASP A 281 -7.26 -17.07 10.19
C ASP A 281 -5.98 -17.06 11.04
N VAL A 282 -5.05 -16.16 10.77
CA VAL A 282 -3.86 -15.96 11.61
C VAL A 282 -4.26 -15.34 12.95
N LEU A 283 -5.13 -14.34 12.94
CA LEU A 283 -5.61 -13.65 14.16
C LEU A 283 -6.45 -14.52 15.09
N LYS A 284 -7.01 -15.64 14.63
CA LYS A 284 -7.64 -16.66 15.50
C LYS A 284 -6.64 -17.36 16.42
N ARG A 285 -5.35 -17.35 16.08
CA ARG A 285 -4.30 -18.14 16.75
C ARG A 285 -3.23 -17.29 17.39
N TYR A 286 -3.02 -16.07 16.90
CA TYR A 286 -1.96 -15.16 17.32
C TYR A 286 -2.53 -13.76 17.55
N SER A 287 -1.85 -12.98 18.40
CA SER A 287 -2.22 -11.59 18.64
C SER A 287 -1.94 -10.69 17.41
N ALA A 288 -2.64 -9.56 17.36
CA ALA A 288 -2.39 -8.55 16.34
C ALA A 288 -0.94 -8.03 16.40
N ASP A 289 -0.42 -7.83 17.62
CA ASP A 289 0.97 -7.41 17.83
C ASP A 289 1.97 -8.42 17.27
N ALA A 290 1.71 -9.73 17.44
CA ALA A 290 2.56 -10.78 16.87
C ALA A 290 2.58 -10.70 15.35
N LEU A 291 1.41 -10.58 14.72
CA LEU A 291 1.33 -10.49 13.27
C LEU A 291 2.00 -9.21 12.76
N ARG A 292 1.78 -8.06 13.41
CA ARG A 292 2.46 -6.81 13.06
C ARG A 292 3.98 -6.93 13.18
N LEU A 293 4.50 -7.44 14.30
CA LEU A 293 5.94 -7.65 14.51
C LEU A 293 6.52 -8.58 13.46
N TYR A 294 5.82 -9.67 13.13
CA TYR A 294 6.25 -10.59 12.08
C TYR A 294 6.35 -9.91 10.73
N LEU A 295 5.31 -9.19 10.30
CA LEU A 295 5.30 -8.46 9.04
C LEU A 295 6.42 -7.40 8.99
N LEU A 296 6.65 -6.68 10.07
CA LEU A 296 7.66 -5.61 10.17
C LEU A 296 9.09 -6.14 10.42
N SER A 297 9.26 -7.45 10.64
CA SER A 297 10.58 -8.06 10.80
C SER A 297 11.36 -8.21 9.48
N PHE A 298 10.71 -7.92 8.36
CA PHE A 298 11.31 -7.94 7.02
C PHE A 298 11.51 -6.51 6.51
N PRO A 299 12.63 -6.23 5.79
CA PRO A 299 12.75 -4.98 5.06
C PRO A 299 11.58 -4.85 4.06
N TYR A 300 10.87 -3.72 4.08
CA TYR A 300 9.61 -3.60 3.33
C TYR A 300 9.74 -3.83 1.82
N ARG A 301 10.91 -3.55 1.24
CA ARG A 301 11.19 -3.77 -0.20
C ARG A 301 11.52 -5.22 -0.56
N SER A 302 11.82 -6.05 0.42
CA SER A 302 12.24 -7.43 0.18
C SER A 302 11.04 -8.35 0.03
N SER A 303 11.10 -9.26 -0.93
CA SER A 303 10.16 -10.38 -0.99
C SER A 303 10.59 -11.47 -0.02
N TRP A 304 9.63 -12.05 0.68
CA TRP A 304 9.88 -13.06 1.72
C TRP A 304 8.80 -14.13 1.73
N ALA A 305 9.06 -15.24 2.41
CA ALA A 305 8.13 -16.35 2.53
C ALA A 305 7.47 -16.38 3.91
N TYR A 306 6.15 -16.53 3.93
CA TYR A 306 5.39 -16.70 5.16
C TYR A 306 5.72 -18.06 5.82
N THR A 307 5.91 -18.00 7.14
CA THR A 307 6.04 -19.19 7.99
C THR A 307 5.25 -19.02 9.28
N GLU A 308 4.55 -20.07 9.69
CA GLU A 308 3.82 -20.10 10.95
C GLU A 308 4.76 -19.95 12.16
N GLU A 309 5.94 -20.55 12.06
CA GLU A 309 6.97 -20.48 13.10
C GLU A 309 7.44 -19.03 13.33
N GLY A 310 7.57 -18.23 12.26
CA GLY A 310 7.93 -16.83 12.37
C GLY A 310 6.88 -16.02 13.14
N VAL A 311 5.60 -16.30 12.93
CA VAL A 311 4.52 -15.65 13.69
C VAL A 311 4.56 -16.06 15.16
N ALA A 312 4.81 -17.34 15.45
CA ALA A 312 4.94 -17.83 16.83
C ALA A 312 6.14 -17.20 17.58
N GLN A 313 7.27 -17.00 16.89
CA GLN A 313 8.41 -16.26 17.46
C GLN A 313 8.08 -14.78 17.71
N ALA A 314 7.33 -14.16 16.83
CA ALA A 314 6.87 -12.79 17.00
C ALA A 314 5.87 -12.65 18.17
N GLU A 315 5.03 -13.66 18.44
CA GLU A 315 4.15 -13.69 19.61
C GLU A 315 4.95 -13.68 20.92
N ALA A 316 6.02 -14.47 20.99
CA ALA A 316 6.90 -14.46 22.16
C ALA A 316 7.56 -13.09 22.38
N LEU A 317 7.97 -12.41 21.30
CA LEU A 317 8.51 -11.05 21.37
C LEU A 317 7.44 -10.04 21.80
N ALA A 318 6.22 -10.13 21.24
CA ALA A 318 5.11 -9.26 21.64
C ALA A 318 4.81 -9.36 23.14
N GLN A 319 4.80 -10.57 23.66
CA GLN A 319 4.62 -10.81 25.10
C GLN A 319 5.77 -10.20 25.91
N GLN A 320 7.03 -10.39 25.49
CA GLN A 320 8.21 -9.82 26.17
C GLN A 320 8.15 -8.29 26.24
N LEU A 321 7.78 -7.62 25.13
CA LEU A 321 7.64 -6.15 25.07
C LEU A 321 6.55 -5.67 26.02
N ARG A 322 5.39 -6.35 26.04
CA ARG A 322 4.27 -6.04 26.90
C ARG A 322 4.62 -6.21 28.40
N GLU A 323 5.28 -7.31 28.76
CA GLU A 323 5.74 -7.55 30.13
C GLU A 323 6.71 -6.46 30.59
N ALA A 324 7.67 -6.07 29.76
CA ALA A 324 8.62 -5.01 30.08
C ALA A 324 7.91 -3.65 30.25
N ALA A 325 6.93 -3.34 29.40
CA ALA A 325 6.19 -2.08 29.44
C ALA A 325 5.25 -1.95 30.65
N GLN A 326 4.79 -3.07 31.21
CA GLN A 326 3.76 -3.13 32.26
C GLN A 326 4.29 -3.53 33.65
N SER A 327 5.54 -3.98 33.76
CA SER A 327 6.12 -4.37 35.04
C SER A 327 6.18 -3.18 36.04
N ASN A 328 6.25 -3.48 37.35
CA ASN A 328 6.36 -2.42 38.35
C ASN A 328 7.71 -1.69 38.19
N GLY A 329 7.64 -0.43 37.77
CA GLY A 329 8.79 0.36 37.38
C GLY A 329 9.36 1.30 38.43
N TYR A 330 8.67 1.44 39.57
CA TYR A 330 9.14 2.36 40.62
C TYR A 330 10.18 1.71 41.53
N SER A 331 11.27 2.42 41.75
CA SER A 331 12.24 2.16 42.79
C SER A 331 13.00 3.44 43.12
N ASP A 332 13.67 3.48 44.28
CA ASP A 332 14.56 4.58 44.67
C ASP A 332 15.98 4.42 44.08
N GLY A 333 16.22 3.40 43.30
CA GLY A 333 17.48 3.14 42.61
C GLY A 333 17.78 4.11 41.47
N PRO A 334 18.96 3.98 40.85
CA PRO A 334 19.34 4.77 39.67
C PRO A 334 18.29 4.65 38.54
N ALA A 335 18.03 5.73 37.81
CA ALA A 335 17.10 5.71 36.70
C ALA A 335 17.76 5.16 35.43
N LEU A 336 17.14 4.15 34.81
CA LEU A 336 17.57 3.68 33.49
C LEU A 336 17.27 4.77 32.44
N ASP A 337 18.31 5.27 31.78
CA ASP A 337 18.18 6.26 30.70
C ASP A 337 17.81 5.58 29.37
N PRO A 338 16.63 5.84 28.78
CA PRO A 338 16.24 5.27 27.48
C PRO A 338 16.86 5.98 26.27
N GLY A 339 17.59 7.07 26.44
CA GLY A 339 18.12 7.91 25.37
C GLY A 339 18.81 7.15 24.24
N PRO A 340 19.78 6.27 24.51
CA PRO A 340 20.50 5.52 23.48
C PRO A 340 19.60 4.66 22.59
N TRP A 341 18.58 4.01 23.17
CA TRP A 341 17.63 3.19 22.39
C TRP A 341 16.66 4.05 21.58
N ARG A 342 16.23 5.19 22.12
CA ARG A 342 15.41 6.14 21.37
C ARG A 342 16.15 6.66 20.14
N GLU A 343 17.39 7.09 20.29
CA GLU A 343 18.23 7.56 19.18
C GLU A 343 18.43 6.49 18.13
N ARG A 344 18.74 5.25 18.54
CA ARG A 344 18.90 4.12 17.63
C ARG A 344 17.60 3.76 16.89
N PHE A 345 16.45 3.78 17.57
CA PHE A 345 15.15 3.55 16.96
C PHE A 345 14.84 4.61 15.88
N LEU A 346 15.00 5.89 16.21
CA LEU A 346 14.76 6.97 15.27
C LEU A 346 15.72 6.92 14.07
N ALA A 347 16.99 6.61 14.31
CA ALA A 347 17.96 6.43 13.23
C ALA A 347 17.59 5.28 12.29
N ALA A 348 17.04 4.18 12.82
CA ALA A 348 16.55 3.06 12.02
C ALA A 348 15.34 3.48 11.18
N MET A 349 14.37 4.15 11.78
CA MET A 349 13.16 4.62 11.08
C MET A 349 13.49 5.68 10.02
N ASP A 350 14.45 6.55 10.26
CA ASP A 350 14.91 7.55 9.31
C ASP A 350 15.71 6.97 8.14
N ASN A 351 16.20 5.75 8.28
CA ASN A 351 16.96 5.05 7.25
C ASN A 351 16.08 4.07 6.47
N ASP A 352 15.29 4.58 5.54
CA ASP A 352 14.43 3.79 4.64
C ASP A 352 13.44 2.90 5.41
N LEU A 353 12.86 3.43 6.48
CA LEU A 353 11.88 2.73 7.32
C LEU A 353 12.40 1.33 7.75
N ASN A 354 13.62 1.26 8.29
CA ASN A 354 14.25 0.01 8.70
C ASN A 354 13.61 -0.57 9.97
N THR A 355 12.39 -1.10 9.81
CA THR A 355 11.62 -1.68 10.91
C THR A 355 12.29 -2.91 11.56
N PRO A 356 13.05 -3.77 10.86
CA PRO A 356 13.81 -4.85 11.50
C PRO A 356 14.79 -4.34 12.57
N GLU A 357 15.53 -3.26 12.28
CA GLU A 357 16.44 -2.66 13.23
C GLU A 357 15.70 -1.95 14.38
N ALA A 358 14.58 -1.29 14.07
CA ALA A 358 13.70 -0.69 15.07
C ALA A 358 13.18 -1.75 16.05
N ILE A 359 12.72 -2.89 15.58
CA ILE A 359 12.24 -4.04 16.40
C ILE A 359 13.38 -4.59 17.26
N THR A 360 14.58 -4.74 16.68
CA THR A 360 15.77 -5.17 17.44
C THR A 360 16.06 -4.20 18.59
N THR A 361 15.96 -2.91 18.33
CA THR A 361 16.16 -1.86 19.35
C THR A 361 15.12 -1.95 20.47
N LEU A 362 13.85 -2.19 20.15
CA LEU A 362 12.79 -2.37 21.14
C LEU A 362 13.02 -3.61 22.02
N ARG A 363 13.44 -4.72 21.42
CA ARG A 363 13.81 -5.94 22.15
C ARG A 363 14.97 -5.68 23.12
N ASP A 364 16.00 -4.97 22.66
CA ASP A 364 17.16 -4.65 23.49
C ASP A 364 16.77 -3.73 24.66
N LEU A 365 15.89 -2.74 24.42
CA LEU A 365 15.34 -1.88 25.48
C LEU A 365 14.51 -2.69 26.49
N ALA A 366 13.67 -3.62 26.03
CA ALA A 366 12.89 -4.48 26.91
C ALA A 366 13.79 -5.37 27.79
N ASN A 367 14.87 -5.91 27.23
CA ASN A 367 15.87 -6.66 28.00
C ASN A 367 16.57 -5.78 29.05
N ALA A 368 17.00 -4.58 28.67
CA ALA A 368 17.61 -3.63 29.60
C ALA A 368 16.67 -3.23 30.74
N ILE A 369 15.37 -3.04 30.46
CA ILE A 369 14.34 -2.80 31.48
C ILE A 369 14.27 -3.97 32.46
N ARG A 370 14.25 -5.20 32.00
CA ARG A 370 14.17 -6.41 32.86
C ARG A 370 15.44 -6.56 33.73
N GLU A 371 16.60 -6.32 33.14
CA GLU A 371 17.90 -6.38 33.85
C GLU A 371 17.98 -5.30 34.93
N ALA A 372 17.66 -4.06 34.61
CA ALA A 372 17.65 -2.92 35.54
C ALA A 372 16.64 -3.15 36.68
N GLN A 373 15.45 -3.66 36.35
CA GLN A 373 14.44 -4.02 37.37
C GLN A 373 14.97 -5.07 38.34
N ALA A 374 15.66 -6.11 37.85
CA ALA A 374 16.24 -7.15 38.70
C ALA A 374 17.36 -6.63 39.60
N GLN A 375 18.01 -5.53 39.21
CA GLN A 375 19.05 -4.83 40.01
C GLN A 375 18.46 -3.82 41.01
N GLY A 376 17.14 -3.58 40.95
CA GLY A 376 16.46 -2.61 41.79
C GLY A 376 16.51 -1.16 41.29
N ASP A 377 16.84 -0.97 40.01
CA ASP A 377 16.87 0.33 39.37
C ASP A 377 15.47 0.87 39.05
N ASN A 378 15.34 2.20 38.91
CA ASN A 378 14.11 2.83 38.49
C ASN A 378 13.96 2.79 36.98
N ILE A 379 12.96 2.05 36.49
CA ILE A 379 12.74 1.81 35.05
C ILE A 379 11.58 2.62 34.47
N GLN A 380 10.90 3.51 35.23
CA GLN A 380 9.71 4.21 34.76
C GLN A 380 9.94 5.01 33.47
N ARG A 381 11.07 5.71 33.36
CA ARG A 381 11.40 6.50 32.17
C ARG A 381 11.62 5.60 30.94
N ALA A 382 12.30 4.47 31.14
CA ALA A 382 12.55 3.50 30.06
C ALA A 382 11.25 2.82 29.61
N GLN A 383 10.35 2.49 30.54
CA GLN A 383 9.02 1.96 30.22
C GLN A 383 8.16 2.97 29.45
N ALA A 384 8.19 4.25 29.85
CA ALA A 384 7.49 5.30 29.11
C ALA A 384 8.00 5.42 27.67
N ALA A 385 9.31 5.38 27.48
CA ALA A 385 9.93 5.37 26.15
C ALA A 385 9.57 4.11 25.36
N LEU A 386 9.58 2.93 25.98
CA LEU A 386 9.17 1.68 25.31
C LEU A 386 7.72 1.78 24.81
N ARG A 387 6.77 2.21 25.66
CA ARG A 387 5.36 2.39 25.28
C ARG A 387 5.19 3.38 24.13
N GLU A 388 5.94 4.48 24.16
CA GLU A 388 5.90 5.48 23.10
C GLU A 388 6.39 4.89 21.75
N LEU A 389 7.54 4.20 21.76
CA LEU A 389 8.17 3.68 20.55
C LEU A 389 7.43 2.47 19.96
N VAL A 390 6.87 1.57 20.78
CA VAL A 390 6.02 0.47 20.29
C VAL A 390 4.75 1.03 19.62
N GLY A 391 4.20 2.13 20.12
CA GLY A 391 3.07 2.84 19.52
C GLY A 391 3.35 3.36 18.11
N VAL A 392 4.60 3.73 17.79
CA VAL A 392 5.02 4.11 16.43
C VAL A 392 4.90 2.93 15.46
N LEU A 393 5.15 1.72 15.91
CA LEU A 393 4.95 0.49 15.11
C LEU A 393 3.49 0.00 15.15
N GLY A 394 2.59 0.70 15.86
CA GLY A 394 1.18 0.33 16.01
C GLY A 394 0.96 -0.89 16.91
N LEU A 395 1.91 -1.20 17.80
CA LEU A 395 1.75 -2.23 18.84
C LEU A 395 0.97 -1.67 20.03
N THR A 396 0.28 -2.55 20.79
CA THR A 396 -0.63 -2.17 21.90
C THR A 396 -0.14 -2.65 23.27
#